data_c5de4df4c88e46effa38ab73de15b53b
#
_entry.id   c5de4df4c88e46effa38ab73de15b53b
#
_cell.length_a   1.000
_cell.length_b   1.000
_cell.length_c   1.000
_cell.angle_alpha   90.00
_cell.angle_beta   90.00
_cell.angle_gamma   90.00
#
_symmetry.space_group_name_H-M   'P 1'
#
loop_
_entity.id
_entity.type
_entity.pdbx_description
1 polymer ?
#
loop_
_entity_poly.entity_id
_entity_poly.type
_entity_poly.pdbx_seq_one_letter_code
_entity_poly.pdbx_strand_id
1 'polypeptide(L)'
;MKLLIRAPFIESERKRLETYFDEIVYDPWTTTGERYYEDEMLEVLKKEQPDALITELDRVTEKVLNGYDKLIFIGDCRANPANIDVEACKKANIPVLCTPARNAQAVAEMLSGLLVSYMRNLVPAVQWIKDGKWVEGTTPYYTWMGNELCGKKVGFVGFGAVGKHAAKILEAYG
;
A
#
# COMPACT_ATOMS: atom_id res chain seq x y z
N MET A 1 12.39 23.41 -10.79
CA MET A 1 12.62 21.96 -10.53
C MET A 1 11.50 21.14 -11.15
N LYS A 2 11.83 20.00 -11.75
CA LYS A 2 10.87 19.06 -12.35
C LYS A 2 10.72 17.80 -11.48
N LEU A 3 9.47 17.40 -11.25
CA LEU A 3 9.13 16.19 -10.49
C LEU A 3 8.51 15.13 -11.41
N LEU A 4 9.00 13.90 -11.33
CA LEU A 4 8.34 12.73 -11.90
C LEU A 4 7.62 11.94 -10.79
N ILE A 5 6.31 11.72 -10.97
CA ILE A 5 5.49 10.91 -10.06
C ILE A 5 5.06 9.62 -10.78
N ARG A 6 5.59 8.50 -10.33
CA ARG A 6 5.28 7.15 -10.80
C ARG A 6 4.29 6.40 -9.89
N ALA A 7 3.98 6.95 -8.72
CA ALA A 7 3.02 6.40 -7.77
C ALA A 7 1.60 6.96 -7.99
N PRO A 8 0.53 6.23 -7.63
CA PRO A 8 -0.81 6.82 -7.53
C PRO A 8 -0.80 7.97 -6.52
N PHE A 9 -1.33 9.11 -6.92
CA PHE A 9 -1.33 10.33 -6.11
C PHE A 9 -2.69 11.01 -6.15
N ILE A 10 -3.17 11.46 -4.98
CA ILE A 10 -4.44 12.20 -4.88
C ILE A 10 -4.27 13.57 -5.57
N GLU A 11 -5.24 13.95 -6.39
CA GLU A 11 -5.15 15.19 -7.18
C GLU A 11 -4.95 16.44 -6.34
N SER A 12 -5.61 16.55 -5.19
CA SER A 12 -5.46 17.69 -4.28
C SER A 12 -4.01 17.82 -3.78
N GLU A 13 -3.36 16.70 -3.44
CA GLU A 13 -1.98 16.71 -2.97
C GLU A 13 -1.00 16.96 -4.12
N ARG A 14 -1.30 16.46 -5.33
CA ARG A 14 -0.51 16.78 -6.52
C ARG A 14 -0.52 18.28 -6.81
N LYS A 15 -1.71 18.93 -6.75
CA LYS A 15 -1.83 20.39 -6.88
C LYS A 15 -1.03 21.16 -5.84
N ARG A 16 -0.91 20.65 -4.62
CA ARG A 16 -0.04 21.26 -3.60
C ARG A 16 1.44 21.20 -3.97
N LEU A 17 1.87 20.14 -4.66
CA LEU A 17 3.26 20.04 -5.13
C LEU A 17 3.60 21.07 -6.21
N GLU A 18 2.62 21.58 -6.97
CA GLU A 18 2.82 22.64 -7.98
C GLU A 18 3.35 23.94 -7.37
N THR A 19 3.23 24.13 -6.04
CA THR A 19 3.83 25.26 -5.33
C THR A 19 5.35 25.13 -5.13
N TYR A 20 5.88 23.92 -5.28
CA TYR A 20 7.30 23.60 -5.04
C TYR A 20 8.06 23.20 -6.30
N PHE A 21 7.33 22.76 -7.34
CA PHE A 21 7.89 22.28 -8.60
C PHE A 21 7.32 23.07 -9.77
N ASP A 22 8.19 23.50 -10.69
CA ASP A 22 7.79 24.24 -11.89
C ASP A 22 7.09 23.34 -12.91
N GLU A 23 7.42 22.04 -12.90
CA GLU A 23 6.84 21.05 -13.79
C GLU A 23 6.65 19.71 -13.03
N ILE A 24 5.47 19.10 -13.21
CA ILE A 24 5.17 17.77 -12.65
C ILE A 24 4.74 16.84 -13.79
N VAL A 25 5.50 15.79 -14.01
CA VAL A 25 5.12 14.68 -14.88
C VAL A 25 4.43 13.63 -14.03
N TYR A 26 3.15 13.40 -14.28
CA TYR A 26 2.34 12.40 -13.59
C TYR A 26 2.08 11.22 -14.51
N ASP A 27 2.83 10.15 -14.30
CA ASP A 27 2.76 8.89 -15.05
C ASP A 27 2.73 7.71 -14.06
N PRO A 28 1.61 7.49 -13.35
CA PRO A 28 1.53 6.47 -12.32
C PRO A 28 1.52 5.07 -12.92
N TRP A 29 2.16 4.11 -12.24
CA TRP A 29 2.17 2.70 -12.63
C TRP A 29 0.77 2.10 -12.82
N THR A 30 -0.25 2.70 -12.21
CA THR A 30 -1.66 2.27 -12.35
C THR A 30 -2.21 2.46 -13.77
N THR A 31 -1.60 3.30 -14.60
CA THR A 31 -2.01 3.52 -15.99
C THR A 31 -1.74 2.28 -16.85
N THR A 32 -0.61 1.62 -16.64
CA THR A 32 -0.22 0.41 -17.36
C THR A 32 -0.49 -0.88 -16.57
N GLY A 33 -0.63 -0.79 -15.24
CA GLY A 33 -0.68 -1.92 -14.33
C GLY A 33 0.69 -2.53 -14.02
N GLU A 34 1.77 -1.95 -14.55
CA GLU A 34 3.12 -2.50 -14.47
C GLU A 34 4.10 -1.54 -13.81
N ARG A 35 5.07 -2.12 -13.09
CA ARG A 35 6.24 -1.37 -12.61
C ARG A 35 7.30 -1.27 -13.69
N TYR A 36 8.12 -0.25 -13.62
CA TYR A 36 9.34 -0.19 -14.41
C TYR A 36 10.49 -0.90 -13.70
N TYR A 37 11.21 -1.70 -14.47
CA TYR A 37 12.50 -2.26 -14.08
C TYR A 37 13.62 -1.27 -14.41
N GLU A 38 14.85 -1.67 -14.21
CA GLU A 38 16.01 -0.77 -14.27
C GLU A 38 16.17 -0.03 -15.61
N ASP A 39 16.01 -0.74 -16.73
CA ASP A 39 16.22 -0.17 -18.06
C ASP A 39 15.10 0.81 -18.43
N GLU A 40 13.85 0.42 -18.19
CA GLU A 40 12.67 1.27 -18.41
C GLU A 40 12.69 2.50 -17.48
N MET A 41 13.10 2.32 -16.22
CA MET A 41 13.23 3.42 -15.29
C MET A 41 14.31 4.41 -15.74
N LEU A 42 15.44 3.91 -16.22
CA LEU A 42 16.52 4.73 -16.76
C LEU A 42 16.10 5.46 -18.04
N GLU A 43 15.34 4.82 -18.92
CA GLU A 43 14.80 5.45 -20.13
C GLU A 43 13.87 6.61 -19.77
N VAL A 44 12.93 6.42 -18.86
CA VAL A 44 12.00 7.49 -18.47
C VAL A 44 12.72 8.63 -17.77
N LEU A 45 13.69 8.36 -16.91
CA LEU A 45 14.50 9.40 -16.27
C LEU A 45 15.29 10.22 -17.30
N LYS A 46 15.90 9.56 -18.28
CA LYS A 46 16.62 10.24 -19.37
C LYS A 46 15.71 11.03 -20.31
N LYS A 47 14.49 10.55 -20.54
CA LYS A 47 13.50 11.25 -21.38
C LYS A 47 12.94 12.47 -20.66
N GLU A 48 12.47 12.29 -19.44
CA GLU A 48 11.77 13.34 -18.69
C GLU A 48 12.71 14.31 -17.97
N GLN A 49 13.95 13.91 -17.70
CA GLN A 49 14.96 14.74 -17.04
C GLN A 49 14.50 15.37 -15.70
N PRO A 50 13.88 14.59 -14.77
CA PRO A 50 13.39 15.16 -13.51
C PRO A 50 14.51 15.44 -12.52
N ASP A 51 14.33 16.44 -11.67
CA ASP A 51 15.19 16.72 -10.51
C ASP A 51 14.81 15.83 -9.31
N ALA A 52 13.56 15.37 -9.26
CA ALA A 52 13.06 14.53 -8.16
C ALA A 52 12.13 13.43 -8.67
N LEU A 53 12.11 12.31 -7.96
CA LEU A 53 11.27 11.15 -8.26
C LEU A 53 10.39 10.79 -7.07
N ILE A 54 9.10 10.55 -7.31
CA ILE A 54 8.22 9.85 -6.37
C ILE A 54 7.80 8.52 -7.02
N THR A 55 8.08 7.41 -6.33
CA THR A 55 7.76 6.07 -6.80
C THR A 55 7.10 5.21 -5.71
N GLU A 56 6.63 4.03 -6.06
CA GLU A 56 6.09 3.04 -5.13
C GLU A 56 6.57 1.63 -5.46
N LEU A 57 6.65 1.28 -6.74
CA LEU A 57 6.95 -0.08 -7.19
C LEU A 57 8.19 -0.18 -8.07
N ASP A 58 8.51 0.91 -8.79
CA ASP A 58 9.57 0.92 -9.78
C ASP A 58 10.95 0.69 -9.16
N ARG A 59 11.81 0.00 -9.89
CA ARG A 59 13.14 -0.38 -9.40
C ARG A 59 14.14 0.75 -9.59
N VAL A 60 14.66 1.26 -8.49
CA VAL A 60 15.74 2.27 -8.48
C VAL A 60 16.99 1.63 -7.85
N THR A 61 17.85 1.07 -8.69
CA THR A 61 19.06 0.38 -8.27
C THR A 61 20.30 1.23 -8.53
N GLU A 62 21.46 0.74 -8.11
CA GLU A 62 22.75 1.38 -8.38
C GLU A 62 22.96 1.63 -9.89
N LYS A 63 22.50 0.72 -10.76
CA LYS A 63 22.55 0.89 -12.22
C LYS A 63 21.76 2.13 -12.67
N VAL A 64 20.57 2.33 -12.14
CA VAL A 64 19.72 3.48 -12.47
C VAL A 64 20.36 4.78 -12.00
N LEU A 65 20.88 4.80 -10.77
CA LEU A 65 21.54 5.98 -10.20
C LEU A 65 22.84 6.35 -10.92
N ASN A 66 23.64 5.35 -11.34
CA ASN A 66 24.85 5.57 -12.13
C ASN A 66 24.53 6.05 -13.57
N GLY A 67 23.36 5.70 -14.09
CA GLY A 67 22.95 6.11 -15.44
C GLY A 67 22.19 7.44 -15.49
N TYR A 68 21.82 8.02 -14.32
CA TYR A 68 21.11 9.29 -14.19
C TYR A 68 21.44 9.99 -12.86
N ASP A 69 22.14 11.10 -12.91
CA ASP A 69 22.78 11.78 -11.79
C ASP A 69 22.10 13.07 -11.32
N LYS A 70 20.93 13.43 -11.89
CA LYS A 70 20.25 14.70 -11.57
C LYS A 70 19.30 14.64 -10.38
N LEU A 71 18.99 13.43 -9.87
CA LEU A 71 18.04 13.30 -8.77
C LEU A 71 18.60 13.91 -7.47
N ILE A 72 17.87 14.85 -6.92
CA ILE A 72 18.19 15.49 -5.63
C ILE A 72 17.52 14.77 -4.44
N PHE A 73 16.41 14.07 -4.67
CA PHE A 73 15.79 13.15 -3.70
C PHE A 73 14.86 12.14 -4.39
N ILE A 74 14.55 11.09 -3.66
CA ILE A 74 13.55 10.09 -4.04
C ILE A 74 12.51 9.95 -2.94
N GLY A 75 11.23 10.15 -3.27
CA GLY A 75 10.09 9.83 -2.42
C GLY A 75 9.63 8.40 -2.70
N ASP A 76 9.55 7.56 -1.67
CA ASP A 76 8.98 6.22 -1.80
C ASP A 76 7.64 6.13 -1.05
N CYS A 77 6.59 5.80 -1.78
CA CYS A 77 5.25 5.63 -1.21
C CYS A 77 5.11 4.33 -0.42
N ARG A 78 6.18 3.86 0.22
CA ARG A 78 6.24 2.65 1.07
C ARG A 78 6.84 2.96 2.42
N ALA A 79 6.56 2.09 3.40
CA ALA A 79 7.20 2.16 4.71
C ALA A 79 8.64 1.64 4.66
N ASN A 80 8.86 0.57 3.87
CA ASN A 80 10.16 -0.03 3.61
C ASN A 80 10.45 0.05 2.11
N PRO A 81 11.50 0.76 1.69
CA PRO A 81 11.83 1.01 0.29
C PRO A 81 12.51 -0.21 -0.36
N ALA A 82 11.84 -1.36 -0.38
CA ALA A 82 12.37 -2.60 -0.94
C ALA A 82 12.60 -2.56 -2.47
N ASN A 83 12.10 -1.55 -3.14
CA ASN A 83 12.27 -1.28 -4.58
C ASN A 83 13.45 -0.35 -4.88
N ILE A 84 14.04 0.27 -3.86
CA ILE A 84 15.14 1.25 -3.99
C ILE A 84 16.41 0.68 -3.34
N ASP A 85 17.54 0.80 -4.01
CA ASP A 85 18.85 0.56 -3.42
C ASP A 85 19.27 1.75 -2.53
N VAL A 86 18.90 1.65 -1.25
CA VAL A 86 19.14 2.72 -0.27
C VAL A 86 20.64 2.97 -0.05
N GLU A 87 21.47 1.92 -0.10
CA GLU A 87 22.92 2.08 0.07
C GLU A 87 23.55 2.78 -1.14
N ALA A 88 23.09 2.49 -2.35
CA ALA A 88 23.52 3.25 -3.53
C ALA A 88 23.05 4.71 -3.48
N CYS A 89 21.80 4.96 -3.06
CA CYS A 89 21.31 6.33 -2.84
C CYS A 89 22.16 7.10 -1.83
N LYS A 90 22.55 6.46 -0.72
CA LYS A 90 23.41 7.04 0.30
C LYS A 90 24.80 7.40 -0.23
N LYS A 91 25.41 6.52 -1.03
CA LYS A 91 26.70 6.79 -1.70
C LYS A 91 26.60 7.98 -2.65
N ALA A 92 25.47 8.12 -3.35
CA ALA A 92 25.19 9.23 -4.26
C ALA A 92 24.70 10.50 -3.57
N ASN A 93 24.59 10.53 -2.24
CA ASN A 93 24.01 11.62 -1.45
C ASN A 93 22.57 11.99 -1.85
N ILE A 94 21.77 11.01 -2.28
CA ILE A 94 20.36 11.17 -2.62
C ILE A 94 19.49 10.68 -1.44
N PRO A 95 18.82 11.59 -0.70
CA PRO A 95 17.93 11.20 0.38
C PRO A 95 16.71 10.43 -0.15
N VAL A 96 16.31 9.38 0.59
CA VAL A 96 15.11 8.59 0.33
C VAL A 96 14.08 8.89 1.41
N LEU A 97 12.93 9.42 1.01
CA LEU A 97 11.82 9.79 1.89
C LEU A 97 10.74 8.72 1.81
N CYS A 98 10.48 8.02 2.91
CA CYS A 98 9.47 6.96 2.99
C CYS A 98 8.18 7.44 3.65
N THR A 99 7.07 6.70 3.43
CA THR A 99 5.75 7.01 4.00
C THR A 99 5.29 5.89 4.96
N PRO A 100 5.91 5.77 6.16
CA PRO A 100 5.56 4.73 7.11
C PRO A 100 4.10 4.88 7.58
N ALA A 101 3.42 3.74 7.76
CA ALA A 101 2.07 3.65 8.31
C ALA A 101 0.93 4.28 7.49
N ARG A 102 1.16 4.74 6.25
CA ARG A 102 0.12 5.40 5.45
C ARG A 102 -1.15 4.56 5.25
N ASN A 103 -1.04 3.24 5.25
CA ASN A 103 -2.14 2.29 5.07
C ASN A 103 -2.53 1.53 6.34
N ALA A 104 -2.00 1.94 7.51
CA ALA A 104 -2.20 1.19 8.76
C ALA A 104 -3.67 1.07 9.16
N GLN A 105 -4.44 2.14 9.00
CA GLN A 105 -5.88 2.15 9.26
C GLN A 105 -6.63 1.20 8.32
N ALA A 106 -6.39 1.29 7.02
CA ALA A 106 -7.06 0.45 6.02
C ALA A 106 -6.77 -1.06 6.23
N VAL A 107 -5.52 -1.39 6.59
CA VAL A 107 -5.14 -2.77 6.92
C VAL A 107 -5.82 -3.25 8.20
N ALA A 108 -5.93 -2.40 9.23
CA ALA A 108 -6.62 -2.73 10.47
C ALA A 108 -8.13 -2.95 10.27
N GLU A 109 -8.78 -2.15 9.44
CA GLU A 109 -10.18 -2.33 9.05
C GLU A 109 -10.40 -3.64 8.29
N MET A 110 -9.54 -3.94 7.32
CA MET A 110 -9.57 -5.22 6.58
C MET A 110 -9.40 -6.41 7.53
N LEU A 111 -8.44 -6.33 8.47
CA LEU A 111 -8.24 -7.36 9.49
C LEU A 111 -9.51 -7.60 10.29
N SER A 112 -10.16 -6.54 10.76
CA SER A 112 -11.41 -6.62 11.53
C SER A 112 -12.52 -7.31 10.72
N GLY A 113 -12.70 -6.90 9.46
CA GLY A 113 -13.66 -7.52 8.55
C GLY A 113 -13.40 -9.01 8.32
N LEU A 114 -12.14 -9.39 8.11
CA LEU A 114 -11.74 -10.79 7.95
C LEU A 114 -11.97 -11.61 9.23
N LEU A 115 -11.69 -11.07 10.41
CA LEU A 115 -11.95 -11.73 11.68
C LEU A 115 -13.44 -12.00 11.87
N VAL A 116 -14.29 -10.99 11.65
CA VAL A 116 -15.76 -11.16 11.71
C VAL A 116 -16.21 -12.20 10.69
N SER A 117 -15.74 -12.09 9.45
CA SER A 117 -16.07 -13.03 8.38
C SER A 117 -15.71 -14.48 8.74
N TYR A 118 -14.53 -14.69 9.29
CA TYR A 118 -14.05 -16.00 9.71
C TYR A 118 -14.85 -16.53 10.90
N MET A 119 -14.99 -15.74 11.96
CA MET A 119 -15.68 -16.13 13.18
C MET A 119 -17.17 -16.42 12.96
N ARG A 120 -17.80 -15.79 11.97
CA ARG A 120 -19.23 -15.92 11.63
C ARG A 120 -19.49 -16.77 10.41
N ASN A 121 -18.49 -17.48 9.87
CA ASN A 121 -18.61 -18.36 8.70
C ASN A 121 -19.23 -17.68 7.47
N LEU A 122 -19.00 -16.35 7.26
CA LEU A 122 -19.71 -15.60 6.22
C LEU A 122 -19.45 -16.13 4.81
N VAL A 123 -18.19 -16.39 4.46
CA VAL A 123 -17.82 -16.82 3.09
C VAL A 123 -18.48 -18.17 2.72
N PRO A 124 -18.35 -19.24 3.51
CA PRO A 124 -18.98 -20.51 3.19
C PRO A 124 -20.51 -20.44 3.28
N ALA A 125 -21.08 -19.62 4.18
CA ALA A 125 -22.54 -19.46 4.26
C ALA A 125 -23.11 -18.78 3.00
N VAL A 126 -22.44 -17.75 2.48
CA VAL A 126 -22.82 -17.09 1.22
C VAL A 126 -22.76 -18.08 0.05
N GLN A 127 -21.69 -18.88 -0.04
CA GLN A 127 -21.58 -19.90 -1.10
C GLN A 127 -22.69 -20.95 -1.00
N TRP A 128 -22.98 -21.40 0.21
CA TRP A 128 -24.07 -22.38 0.46
C TRP A 128 -25.43 -21.85 -0.01
N ILE A 129 -25.73 -20.56 0.21
CA ILE A 129 -26.97 -19.93 -0.30
C ILE A 129 -26.93 -19.85 -1.83
N LYS A 130 -25.82 -19.46 -2.43
CA LYS A 130 -25.66 -19.40 -3.90
C LYS A 130 -25.83 -20.76 -4.57
N ASP A 131 -25.41 -21.82 -3.88
CA ASP A 131 -25.61 -23.21 -4.35
C ASP A 131 -27.06 -23.69 -4.24
N GLY A 132 -28.01 -22.83 -3.86
CA GLY A 132 -29.42 -23.16 -3.73
C GLY A 132 -29.73 -24.13 -2.57
N LYS A 133 -28.83 -24.24 -1.59
CA LYS A 133 -28.98 -25.19 -0.47
C LYS A 133 -29.91 -24.69 0.64
N TRP A 134 -30.35 -23.45 0.55
CA TRP A 134 -31.34 -22.91 1.48
C TRP A 134 -32.71 -23.55 1.17
N VAL A 135 -33.31 -24.20 2.16
CA VAL A 135 -34.64 -24.77 2.08
C VAL A 135 -35.59 -23.92 2.92
N GLU A 136 -36.72 -23.50 2.32
CA GLU A 136 -37.72 -22.71 3.01
C GLU A 136 -38.25 -23.46 4.24
N GLY A 137 -38.45 -22.74 5.33
CA GLY A 137 -38.89 -23.31 6.61
C GLY A 137 -37.79 -24.01 7.42
N THR A 138 -36.54 -24.06 6.92
CA THR A 138 -35.42 -24.61 7.67
C THR A 138 -34.53 -23.47 8.21
N THR A 139 -33.94 -23.71 9.38
CA THR A 139 -32.99 -22.78 9.96
C THR A 139 -31.62 -23.46 10.02
N PRO A 140 -30.65 -23.10 9.18
CA PRO A 140 -29.33 -23.71 9.15
C PRO A 140 -28.45 -23.26 10.35
N TYR A 141 -29.09 -23.17 11.50
CA TYR A 141 -28.49 -22.59 12.72
C TYR A 141 -27.18 -23.29 13.12
N TYR A 142 -27.25 -24.63 13.25
CA TYR A 142 -26.05 -25.39 13.66
C TYR A 142 -25.01 -25.51 12.57
N THR A 143 -25.41 -25.46 11.30
CA THR A 143 -24.48 -25.54 10.16
C THR A 143 -23.55 -24.31 10.09
N TRP A 144 -24.13 -23.12 10.35
CA TRP A 144 -23.43 -21.85 10.19
C TRP A 144 -23.27 -21.08 11.50
N MET A 145 -23.52 -21.74 12.63
CA MET A 145 -23.30 -21.15 13.93
C MET A 145 -21.81 -20.78 14.08
N GLY A 146 -21.54 -19.50 14.26
CA GLY A 146 -20.20 -18.97 14.49
C GLY A 146 -19.97 -18.58 15.93
N ASN A 147 -18.88 -17.89 16.17
CA ASN A 147 -18.52 -17.35 17.47
C ASN A 147 -18.55 -15.82 17.44
N GLU A 148 -18.89 -15.20 18.55
CA GLU A 148 -18.75 -13.77 18.76
C GLU A 148 -17.28 -13.41 19.02
N LEU A 149 -16.87 -12.19 18.70
CA LEU A 149 -15.58 -11.64 19.09
C LEU A 149 -15.57 -11.14 20.54
N CYS A 150 -16.74 -10.73 21.03
CA CYS A 150 -16.91 -10.27 22.41
C CYS A 150 -16.33 -11.25 23.43
N GLY A 151 -15.55 -10.74 24.37
CA GLY A 151 -14.88 -11.51 25.40
C GLY A 151 -13.75 -12.42 24.92
N LYS A 152 -13.33 -12.34 23.65
CA LYS A 152 -12.21 -13.13 23.15
C LYS A 152 -10.87 -12.45 23.44
N LYS A 153 -9.86 -13.26 23.77
CA LYS A 153 -8.49 -12.77 23.91
C LYS A 153 -7.78 -12.79 22.58
N VAL A 154 -7.23 -11.64 22.18
CA VAL A 154 -6.47 -11.48 20.95
C VAL A 154 -5.00 -11.25 21.29
N GLY A 155 -4.13 -12.10 20.74
CA GLY A 155 -2.69 -11.94 20.84
C GLY A 155 -2.10 -11.32 19.58
N PHE A 156 -1.17 -10.37 19.74
CA PHE A 156 -0.45 -9.76 18.63
C PHE A 156 1.01 -10.24 18.61
N VAL A 157 1.44 -10.72 17.45
CA VAL A 157 2.86 -10.94 17.18
C VAL A 157 3.37 -9.73 16.41
N GLY A 158 4.03 -8.80 17.13
CA GLY A 158 4.34 -7.45 16.65
C GLY A 158 3.19 -6.46 16.92
N PHE A 159 3.54 -5.27 17.44
CA PHE A 159 2.58 -4.23 17.82
C PHE A 159 2.99 -2.86 17.26
N GLY A 160 3.17 -2.81 15.93
CA GLY A 160 3.46 -1.57 15.19
C GLY A 160 2.21 -0.75 14.87
N ALA A 161 2.29 0.09 13.85
CA ALA A 161 1.18 0.99 13.48
C ALA A 161 -0.13 0.23 13.19
N VAL A 162 -0.08 -0.83 12.38
CA VAL A 162 -1.27 -1.66 12.09
C VAL A 162 -1.83 -2.30 13.35
N GLY A 163 -0.98 -2.89 14.19
CA GLY A 163 -1.42 -3.53 15.45
C GLY A 163 -2.11 -2.55 16.39
N LYS A 164 -1.61 -1.33 16.50
CA LYS A 164 -2.22 -0.28 17.32
C LYS A 164 -3.60 0.15 16.81
N HIS A 165 -3.77 0.29 15.49
CA HIS A 165 -5.09 0.57 14.90
C HIS A 165 -6.04 -0.61 15.05
N ALA A 166 -5.57 -1.83 14.80
CA ALA A 166 -6.35 -3.05 14.96
C ALA A 166 -6.82 -3.24 16.41
N ALA A 167 -5.97 -3.00 17.41
CA ALA A 167 -6.34 -3.10 18.81
C ALA A 167 -7.52 -2.18 19.16
N LYS A 168 -7.48 -0.90 18.73
CA LYS A 168 -8.58 0.05 18.95
C LYS A 168 -9.91 -0.42 18.35
N ILE A 169 -9.86 -1.04 17.16
CA ILE A 169 -11.07 -1.57 16.53
C ILE A 169 -11.58 -2.80 17.29
N LEU A 170 -10.66 -3.68 17.70
CA LEU A 170 -11.02 -4.92 18.39
C LEU A 170 -11.53 -4.68 19.82
N GLU A 171 -11.00 -3.68 20.51
CA GLU A 171 -11.51 -3.25 21.84
C GLU A 171 -12.99 -2.88 21.79
N ALA A 172 -13.49 -2.35 20.67
CA ALA A 172 -14.89 -2.01 20.50
C ALA A 172 -15.85 -3.22 20.43
N TYR A 173 -15.33 -4.42 20.22
CA TYR A 173 -16.12 -5.66 20.27
C TYR A 173 -16.32 -6.21 21.71
N GLY A 174 -15.64 -5.68 22.71
CA GLY A 174 -15.70 -6.12 24.11
C GLY A 174 -14.55 -7.02 24.51
#